data_edb6c4459d8c2aeb1d6949626ccd6fa9
#
_entry.id   edb6c4459d8c2aeb1d6949626ccd6fa9
#
_cell.length_a   1.000
_cell.length_b   1.000
_cell.length_c   1.000
_cell.angle_alpha   90.00
_cell.angle_beta   90.00
_cell.angle_gamma   90.00
#
_symmetry.space_group_name_H-M   'P 1'
#
loop_
_entity.id
_entity.type
_entity.pdbx_description
1 polymer ?
#
loop_
_entity_poly.entity_id
_entity_poly.type
_entity_poly.pdbx_seq_one_letter_code
_entity_poly.pdbx_strand_id
1 'polypeptide(L)'
;LCHFVGKRLATSALLLTIAMGMLSAVGARADQANVTMILATGGTIAGKQAAAGQPGYVSGADSVKSLIEAVPELKEVADVEGKQVSDVGSQNMDAKLWLELLRATSEALARPEVDGVVIAHGTDTMEETAYFLNLTLKSDKPVVLVGAVRPATALSADGPMNIYNAVVVASSAEARGLGVLVVMNDEIHYAAEVTKTNTTNPDTMKSPNRGRAGVCDTGECVFFSPTTKRHTTNSAFSIGDNVASLPYVAVVYAHAGMTAAPIKGALDAGAKGIVVAGVGDGNMSDAALDALTAAAKTGVVVVRSSRVGSGVVRRNIEVDDDTRGFIAAEELNPQKSRILLQLALMTTNDVGTIQDMFHAY
;
A
#
# COMPACT_ATOMS: atom_id res chain seq x y z
N LEU A 1 -21.85 -53.42 53.14
CA LEU A 1 -21.37 -52.00 53.38
C LEU A 1 -19.87 -52.07 53.52
N CYS A 2 -19.13 -51.90 52.45
CA CYS A 2 -17.73 -51.49 52.36
C CYS A 2 -17.29 -51.76 50.93
N HIS A 3 -17.28 -50.70 50.06
CA HIS A 3 -16.55 -50.64 48.82
C HIS A 3 -17.04 -49.43 48.03
N PHE A 4 -16.70 -48.22 48.48
CA PHE A 4 -16.79 -47.00 47.61
C PHE A 4 -16.05 -45.79 48.24
N VAL A 5 -14.76 -46.00 48.55
CA VAL A 5 -13.87 -44.81 48.83
C VAL A 5 -12.49 -45.14 48.27
N GLY A 6 -12.22 -44.87 47.03
CA GLY A 6 -10.88 -45.15 46.49
C GLY A 6 -10.60 -44.67 45.06
N LYS A 7 -11.48 -43.87 44.41
CA LYS A 7 -11.27 -43.43 43.03
C LYS A 7 -11.44 -41.93 42.74
N ARG A 8 -11.39 -41.06 43.76
CA ARG A 8 -11.53 -39.60 43.55
C ARG A 8 -10.29 -38.76 43.83
N LEU A 9 -9.14 -39.38 44.14
CA LEU A 9 -7.89 -38.62 44.44
C LEU A 9 -6.85 -38.64 43.32
N ALA A 10 -7.03 -39.42 42.25
CA ALA A 10 -6.09 -39.52 41.15
C ALA A 10 -6.37 -38.53 39.98
N THR A 11 -7.58 -38.00 39.88
CA THR A 11 -7.98 -37.10 38.78
C THR A 11 -7.72 -35.60 39.06
N SER A 12 -7.55 -35.22 40.32
CA SER A 12 -7.28 -33.79 40.67
C SER A 12 -5.81 -33.41 40.55
N ALA A 13 -4.90 -34.36 40.62
CA ALA A 13 -3.45 -34.09 40.50
C ALA A 13 -3.00 -33.93 39.04
N LEU A 14 -3.72 -34.53 38.07
CA LEU A 14 -3.37 -34.44 36.64
C LEU A 14 -3.87 -33.15 35.99
N LEU A 15 -4.94 -32.55 36.51
CA LEU A 15 -5.47 -31.27 36.01
C LEU A 15 -4.67 -30.06 36.52
N LEU A 16 -4.00 -30.17 37.66
CA LEU A 16 -3.18 -29.09 38.22
C LEU A 16 -1.81 -28.98 37.52
N THR A 17 -1.26 -30.04 36.98
CA THR A 17 -0.01 -30.08 36.24
C THR A 17 -0.17 -29.59 34.79
N ILE A 18 -1.33 -29.69 34.17
CA ILE A 18 -1.61 -29.18 32.83
C ILE A 18 -1.89 -27.65 32.88
N ALA A 19 -2.51 -27.16 33.98
CA ALA A 19 -2.74 -25.71 34.15
C ALA A 19 -1.45 -24.93 34.45
N MET A 20 -0.46 -25.58 35.11
CA MET A 20 0.84 -24.92 35.39
C MET A 20 1.80 -24.92 34.20
N GLY A 21 1.60 -25.80 33.21
CA GLY A 21 2.38 -25.85 31.97
C GLY A 21 1.94 -24.85 30.91
N MET A 22 0.71 -24.29 30.97
CA MET A 22 0.20 -23.31 30.04
C MET A 22 0.42 -21.86 30.49
N LEU A 23 0.79 -21.62 31.76
CA LEU A 23 1.13 -20.25 32.22
C LEU A 23 2.59 -19.87 31.98
N SER A 24 3.45 -20.79 31.54
CA SER A 24 4.87 -20.52 31.30
C SER A 24 5.20 -20.07 29.88
N ALA A 25 4.23 -20.01 28.96
CA ALA A 25 4.45 -19.63 27.56
C ALA A 25 4.11 -18.17 27.24
N VAL A 26 3.62 -17.38 28.20
CA VAL A 26 3.26 -15.97 28.00
C VAL A 26 4.32 -15.00 28.55
N GLY A 27 5.38 -15.51 29.17
CA GLY A 27 6.32 -14.70 29.96
C GLY A 27 7.68 -14.36 29.32
N ALA A 28 7.91 -14.54 28.02
CA ALA A 28 9.25 -14.39 27.44
C ALA A 28 9.37 -13.33 26.33
N ARG A 29 8.53 -12.28 26.32
CA ARG A 29 8.64 -11.19 25.34
C ARG A 29 8.82 -9.79 25.94
N ALA A 30 9.19 -9.70 27.21
CA ALA A 30 9.22 -8.45 27.96
C ALA A 30 10.56 -7.67 27.90
N ASP A 31 11.53 -8.08 27.05
CA ASP A 31 12.88 -7.45 27.06
C ASP A 31 13.50 -7.29 25.64
N GLN A 32 12.75 -7.37 24.55
CA GLN A 32 13.25 -6.94 23.25
C GLN A 32 12.78 -5.50 23.01
N ALA A 33 13.75 -4.62 22.76
CA ALA A 33 13.49 -3.24 22.38
C ALA A 33 12.53 -3.24 21.19
N ASN A 34 11.40 -2.54 21.32
CA ASN A 34 10.43 -2.32 20.24
C ASN A 34 11.04 -1.28 19.30
N VAL A 35 11.72 -1.74 18.25
CA VAL A 35 12.36 -0.86 17.27
C VAL A 35 11.41 -0.61 16.10
N THR A 36 11.13 0.65 15.83
CA THR A 36 10.44 1.06 14.59
C THR A 36 11.43 1.76 13.67
N MET A 37 11.56 1.22 12.44
CA MET A 37 12.42 1.79 11.41
C MET A 37 11.65 2.82 10.58
N ILE A 38 12.14 4.07 10.52
CA ILE A 38 11.62 5.09 9.60
C ILE A 38 12.50 5.14 8.35
N LEU A 39 11.92 4.83 7.20
CA LEU A 39 12.52 4.99 5.88
C LEU A 39 11.97 6.28 5.24
N ALA A 40 12.84 7.19 4.81
CA ALA A 40 12.43 8.43 4.17
C ALA A 40 12.73 8.41 2.67
N THR A 41 11.74 8.77 1.87
CA THR A 41 11.85 8.91 0.41
C THR A 41 11.79 10.38 -0.06
N GLY A 42 11.49 11.31 0.86
CA GLY A 42 11.27 12.73 0.58
C GLY A 42 9.80 13.14 0.75
N GLY A 43 9.31 13.97 -0.15
CA GLY A 43 7.92 14.45 -0.12
C GLY A 43 7.70 15.70 0.74
N THR A 44 6.43 16.14 0.84
CA THR A 44 6.01 17.35 1.57
C THR A 44 6.27 17.27 3.07
N ILE A 45 6.17 16.07 3.63
CA ILE A 45 6.39 15.82 5.06
C ILE A 45 7.83 16.22 5.49
N ALA A 46 8.78 16.07 4.56
CA ALA A 46 10.16 16.55 4.66
C ALA A 46 10.38 17.88 3.91
N GLY A 47 9.32 18.60 3.58
CA GLY A 47 9.38 19.81 2.77
C GLY A 47 9.51 21.08 3.60
N LYS A 48 10.27 22.06 3.08
CA LYS A 48 10.43 23.41 3.66
C LYS A 48 9.97 24.49 2.73
N GLN A 49 9.23 25.45 3.28
CA GLN A 49 8.96 26.74 2.62
C GLN A 49 10.22 27.63 2.72
N ALA A 50 10.45 28.48 1.73
CA ALA A 50 11.53 29.48 1.75
C ALA A 50 11.37 30.46 2.93
N ALA A 51 10.12 30.82 3.26
CA ALA A 51 9.76 31.56 4.47
C ALA A 51 8.36 31.13 4.94
N ALA A 52 8.11 31.18 6.23
CA ALA A 52 6.82 30.81 6.81
C ALA A 52 5.68 31.63 6.18
N GLY A 53 4.62 30.94 5.72
CA GLY A 53 3.45 31.56 5.11
C GLY A 53 3.59 31.97 3.65
N GLN A 54 4.73 31.69 3.00
CA GLN A 54 4.86 31.89 1.56
C GLN A 54 4.35 30.71 0.74
N PRO A 55 3.71 30.91 -0.42
CA PRO A 55 3.34 29.83 -1.31
C PRO A 55 4.59 29.15 -1.90
N GLY A 56 4.51 27.82 -2.02
CA GLY A 56 5.59 26.99 -2.55
C GLY A 56 6.53 26.46 -1.46
N TYR A 57 7.08 25.27 -1.70
CA TYR A 57 8.03 24.60 -0.82
C TYR A 57 8.96 23.70 -1.65
N VAL A 58 10.14 23.37 -1.09
CA VAL A 58 11.03 22.36 -1.64
C VAL A 58 10.72 21.03 -0.95
N SER A 59 10.30 20.05 -1.74
CA SER A 59 10.01 18.69 -1.27
C SER A 59 11.31 17.97 -0.89
N GLY A 60 11.30 17.19 0.22
CA GLY A 60 12.47 16.42 0.62
C GLY A 60 13.63 17.23 1.20
N ALA A 61 13.43 18.48 1.57
CA ALA A 61 14.50 19.36 2.08
C ALA A 61 15.04 18.96 3.47
N ASP A 62 14.27 18.17 4.24
CA ASP A 62 14.64 17.68 5.56
C ASP A 62 15.05 16.20 5.52
N SER A 63 16.08 15.89 6.32
CA SER A 63 16.54 14.51 6.52
C SER A 63 15.58 13.70 7.41
N VAL A 64 15.66 12.37 7.33
CA VAL A 64 14.93 11.48 8.25
C VAL A 64 15.22 11.81 9.71
N LYS A 65 16.44 12.23 10.04
CA LYS A 65 16.83 12.66 11.39
C LYS A 65 16.00 13.86 11.84
N SER A 66 15.85 14.88 10.99
CA SER A 66 15.06 16.08 11.30
C SER A 66 13.57 15.73 11.50
N LEU A 67 13.05 14.74 10.75
CA LEU A 67 11.67 14.27 10.95
C LEU A 67 11.47 13.63 12.32
N ILE A 68 12.43 12.80 12.77
CA ILE A 68 12.39 12.15 14.09
C ILE A 68 12.54 13.20 15.20
N GLU A 69 13.47 14.14 15.06
CA GLU A 69 13.71 15.21 16.04
C GLU A 69 12.54 16.19 16.17
N ALA A 70 11.72 16.32 15.13
CA ALA A 70 10.53 17.18 15.15
C ALA A 70 9.37 16.61 16.02
N VAL A 71 9.43 15.32 16.40
CA VAL A 71 8.38 14.64 17.19
C VAL A 71 9.06 13.88 18.34
N PRO A 72 9.50 14.57 19.41
CA PRO A 72 10.22 13.94 20.52
C PRO A 72 9.39 12.89 21.28
N GLU A 73 8.08 12.94 21.19
CA GLU A 73 7.13 11.99 21.78
C GLU A 73 7.24 10.59 21.20
N LEU A 74 7.86 10.40 20.04
CA LEU A 74 8.12 9.08 19.44
C LEU A 74 8.89 8.16 20.40
N LYS A 75 9.75 8.72 21.27
CA LYS A 75 10.53 7.96 22.26
C LYS A 75 9.66 7.29 23.32
N GLU A 76 8.43 7.76 23.51
CA GLU A 76 7.47 7.16 24.45
C GLU A 76 6.76 5.95 23.82
N VAL A 77 6.83 5.82 22.48
CA VAL A 77 6.15 4.77 21.71
C VAL A 77 7.11 3.63 21.37
N ALA A 78 8.30 3.94 20.85
CA ALA A 78 9.28 2.96 20.38
C ALA A 78 10.69 3.53 20.33
N ASP A 79 11.70 2.66 20.28
CA ASP A 79 13.02 3.02 19.81
C ASP A 79 12.98 3.26 18.29
N VAL A 80 13.24 4.50 17.87
CA VAL A 80 13.09 4.88 16.47
C VAL A 80 14.45 5.02 15.80
N GLU A 81 14.66 4.22 14.76
CA GLU A 81 15.81 4.32 13.85
C GLU A 81 15.38 4.94 12.52
N GLY A 82 16.29 5.67 11.88
CA GLY A 82 16.00 6.31 10.58
C GLY A 82 17.01 5.98 9.49
N LYS A 83 16.54 5.71 8.26
CA LYS A 83 17.37 5.54 7.05
C LYS A 83 16.79 6.36 5.90
N GLN A 84 17.63 7.21 5.29
CA GLN A 84 17.26 7.90 4.05
C GLN A 84 17.43 6.94 2.88
N VAL A 85 16.36 6.71 2.11
CA VAL A 85 16.36 5.86 0.91
C VAL A 85 16.51 6.71 -0.35
N SER A 86 15.75 7.80 -0.43
CA SER A 86 15.83 8.79 -1.51
C SER A 86 15.38 10.15 -0.99
N ASP A 87 15.49 11.17 -1.86
CA ASP A 87 15.10 12.54 -1.55
C ASP A 87 14.39 13.18 -2.76
N VAL A 88 13.21 12.66 -3.05
CA VAL A 88 12.45 13.07 -4.24
C VAL A 88 11.02 13.48 -3.87
N GLY A 89 10.44 14.38 -4.67
CA GLY A 89 9.00 14.54 -4.69
C GLY A 89 8.35 13.28 -5.26
N SER A 90 7.23 12.84 -4.70
CA SER A 90 6.62 11.57 -5.09
C SER A 90 6.19 11.47 -6.55
N GLN A 91 5.99 12.60 -7.24
CA GLN A 91 5.77 12.64 -8.69
C GLN A 91 6.97 12.13 -9.52
N ASN A 92 8.15 12.03 -8.91
CA ASN A 92 9.37 11.52 -9.51
C ASN A 92 9.70 10.07 -9.08
N MET A 93 8.79 9.41 -8.36
CA MET A 93 8.93 7.97 -8.08
C MET A 93 8.87 7.16 -9.38
N ASP A 94 9.77 6.20 -9.49
CA ASP A 94 9.87 5.30 -10.62
C ASP A 94 10.11 3.83 -10.18
N ALA A 95 10.18 2.92 -11.14
CA ALA A 95 10.41 1.51 -10.86
C ALA A 95 11.74 1.25 -10.13
N LYS A 96 12.79 2.03 -10.42
CA LYS A 96 14.09 1.88 -9.76
C LYS A 96 13.99 2.25 -8.29
N LEU A 97 13.38 3.39 -7.96
CA LEU A 97 13.17 3.84 -6.59
C LEU A 97 12.24 2.89 -5.82
N TRP A 98 11.20 2.35 -6.45
CA TRP A 98 10.36 1.30 -5.83
C TRP A 98 11.16 0.05 -5.49
N LEU A 99 12.03 -0.42 -6.37
CA LEU A 99 12.89 -1.59 -6.12
C LEU A 99 13.91 -1.32 -5.01
N GLU A 100 14.49 -0.12 -4.96
CA GLU A 100 15.38 0.30 -3.86
C GLU A 100 14.64 0.35 -2.52
N LEU A 101 13.42 0.92 -2.51
CA LEU A 101 12.59 0.99 -1.32
C LEU A 101 12.14 -0.41 -0.85
N LEU A 102 11.76 -1.30 -1.78
CA LEU A 102 11.42 -2.69 -1.47
C LEU A 102 12.58 -3.41 -0.79
N ARG A 103 13.81 -3.28 -1.30
CA ARG A 103 15.01 -3.87 -0.69
C ARG A 103 15.25 -3.31 0.69
N ALA A 104 15.26 -1.99 0.85
CA ALA A 104 15.47 -1.33 2.15
C ALA A 104 14.42 -1.73 3.18
N THR A 105 13.15 -1.84 2.76
CA THR A 105 12.05 -2.27 3.63
C THR A 105 12.21 -3.75 4.01
N SER A 106 12.55 -4.62 3.06
CA SER A 106 12.77 -6.05 3.31
C SER A 106 13.96 -6.28 4.24
N GLU A 107 15.06 -5.54 4.08
CA GLU A 107 16.22 -5.58 4.97
C GLU A 107 15.84 -5.19 6.40
N ALA A 108 15.07 -4.11 6.58
CA ALA A 108 14.60 -3.67 7.89
C ALA A 108 13.69 -4.71 8.55
N LEU A 109 12.73 -5.27 7.81
CA LEU A 109 11.79 -6.27 8.31
C LEU A 109 12.47 -7.61 8.65
N ALA A 110 13.61 -7.93 8.03
CA ALA A 110 14.39 -9.14 8.32
C ALA A 110 15.11 -9.07 9.68
N ARG A 111 15.30 -7.89 10.25
CA ARG A 111 15.91 -7.69 11.57
C ARG A 111 14.93 -8.15 12.66
N PRO A 112 15.34 -9.07 13.56
CA PRO A 112 14.44 -9.59 14.62
C PRO A 112 13.91 -8.53 15.57
N GLU A 113 14.74 -7.53 15.89
CA GLU A 113 14.43 -6.44 16.80
C GLU A 113 13.50 -5.38 16.21
N VAL A 114 13.36 -5.30 14.88
CA VAL A 114 12.43 -4.37 14.23
C VAL A 114 11.04 -4.95 14.26
N ASP A 115 10.10 -4.28 14.91
CA ASP A 115 8.70 -4.68 15.00
C ASP A 115 7.84 -4.13 13.85
N GLY A 116 8.20 -2.99 13.29
CA GLY A 116 7.50 -2.39 12.15
C GLY A 116 8.34 -1.36 11.39
N VAL A 117 7.84 -0.98 10.23
CA VAL A 117 8.48 0.01 9.34
C VAL A 117 7.50 1.13 9.03
N VAL A 118 7.94 2.37 9.19
CA VAL A 118 7.26 3.58 8.72
C VAL A 118 7.98 4.11 7.49
N ILE A 119 7.25 4.48 6.44
CA ILE A 119 7.81 5.05 5.21
C ILE A 119 7.27 6.47 5.04
N ALA A 120 8.13 7.47 5.27
CA ALA A 120 7.81 8.86 4.99
C ALA A 120 7.87 9.13 3.49
N HIS A 121 6.74 9.50 2.90
CA HIS A 121 6.53 9.57 1.45
C HIS A 121 5.69 10.79 1.06
N GLY A 122 5.87 11.31 -0.15
CA GLY A 122 5.01 12.34 -0.69
C GLY A 122 3.63 11.79 -1.09
N THR A 123 2.59 12.59 -0.89
CA THR A 123 1.19 12.14 -0.99
C THR A 123 0.70 11.85 -2.41
N ASP A 124 1.35 12.42 -3.46
CA ASP A 124 0.82 12.38 -4.83
C ASP A 124 0.78 10.97 -5.42
N THR A 125 1.80 10.14 -5.14
CA THR A 125 1.88 8.74 -5.60
C THR A 125 1.99 7.73 -4.46
N MET A 126 1.66 8.15 -3.23
CA MET A 126 1.72 7.30 -2.04
C MET A 126 0.89 6.02 -2.20
N GLU A 127 -0.31 6.12 -2.74
CA GLU A 127 -1.19 4.98 -2.99
C GLU A 127 -0.58 3.94 -3.92
N GLU A 128 0.21 4.39 -4.91
CA GLU A 128 0.91 3.53 -5.84
C GLU A 128 2.06 2.79 -5.15
N THR A 129 2.90 3.52 -4.41
CA THR A 129 4.01 2.93 -3.65
C THR A 129 3.50 1.96 -2.58
N ALA A 130 2.42 2.33 -1.86
CA ALA A 130 1.79 1.46 -0.87
C ALA A 130 1.30 0.16 -1.50
N TYR A 131 0.61 0.24 -2.64
CA TYR A 131 0.08 -0.93 -3.33
C TYR A 131 1.18 -1.82 -3.89
N PHE A 132 2.24 -1.23 -4.47
CA PHE A 132 3.41 -1.98 -4.94
C PHE A 132 4.06 -2.79 -3.80
N LEU A 133 4.31 -2.17 -2.66
CA LEU A 133 4.89 -2.84 -1.48
C LEU A 133 3.94 -3.89 -0.90
N ASN A 134 2.62 -3.61 -0.89
CA ASN A 134 1.60 -4.54 -0.43
C ASN A 134 1.56 -5.84 -1.25
N LEU A 135 1.86 -5.76 -2.54
CA LEU A 135 1.93 -6.91 -3.43
C LEU A 135 3.27 -7.66 -3.36
N THR A 136 4.36 -7.00 -2.99
CA THR A 136 5.73 -7.55 -3.19
C THR A 136 6.46 -7.92 -1.89
N LEU A 137 6.14 -7.29 -0.76
CA LEU A 137 6.72 -7.63 0.54
C LEU A 137 6.29 -9.03 1.02
N LYS A 138 7.15 -9.68 1.81
CA LYS A 138 6.94 -11.04 2.35
C LYS A 138 7.10 -11.07 3.87
N SER A 139 6.41 -10.16 4.56
CA SER A 139 6.44 -10.05 6.02
C SER A 139 5.02 -9.84 6.56
N ASP A 140 4.78 -10.32 7.77
CA ASP A 140 3.57 -10.02 8.55
C ASP A 140 3.75 -8.80 9.46
N LYS A 141 5.00 -8.28 9.60
CA LYS A 141 5.27 -7.08 10.38
C LYS A 141 4.61 -5.86 9.74
N PRO A 142 4.07 -4.92 10.52
CA PRO A 142 3.44 -3.71 10.01
C PRO A 142 4.37 -2.88 9.13
N VAL A 143 3.86 -2.42 8.00
CA VAL A 143 4.49 -1.44 7.14
C VAL A 143 3.50 -0.31 6.89
N VAL A 144 3.86 0.90 7.27
CA VAL A 144 2.96 2.06 7.28
C VAL A 144 3.56 3.19 6.44
N LEU A 145 2.88 3.60 5.37
CA LEU A 145 3.23 4.83 4.66
C LEU A 145 2.56 6.03 5.34
N VAL A 146 3.31 7.12 5.41
CA VAL A 146 2.85 8.38 6.00
C VAL A 146 3.34 9.56 5.17
N GLY A 147 2.53 10.61 5.13
CA GLY A 147 2.88 11.85 4.45
C GLY A 147 2.27 13.06 5.13
N ALA A 148 2.43 14.21 4.49
CA ALA A 148 1.77 15.44 4.88
C ALA A 148 1.34 16.23 3.63
N VAL A 149 0.26 16.96 3.76
CA VAL A 149 -0.19 17.89 2.71
C VAL A 149 0.42 19.28 2.93
N ARG A 150 0.62 19.65 4.20
CA ARG A 150 1.24 20.91 4.58
C ARG A 150 2.71 20.71 4.90
N PRO A 151 3.62 21.56 4.38
CA PRO A 151 5.04 21.46 4.72
C PRO A 151 5.28 21.72 6.22
N ALA A 152 6.39 21.21 6.77
CA ALA A 152 6.70 21.30 8.19
C ALA A 152 6.72 22.73 8.75
N THR A 153 6.97 23.74 7.90
CA THR A 153 7.01 25.16 8.26
C THR A 153 5.65 25.87 8.13
N ALA A 154 4.61 25.17 7.67
CA ALA A 154 3.28 25.76 7.51
C ALA A 154 2.56 25.93 8.86
N LEU A 155 1.63 26.90 8.90
CA LEU A 155 0.67 26.98 10.01
C LEU A 155 -0.19 25.70 10.03
N SER A 156 -0.33 25.10 11.20
CA SER A 156 -1.06 23.82 11.39
C SER A 156 -0.51 22.70 10.45
N ALA A 157 0.82 22.53 10.41
CA ALA A 157 1.45 21.42 9.72
C ALA A 157 0.88 20.08 10.24
N ASP A 158 0.47 19.21 9.30
CA ASP A 158 -0.15 17.92 9.62
C ASP A 158 0.87 16.78 9.79
N GLY A 159 2.13 17.00 9.37
CA GLY A 159 3.20 15.99 9.40
C GLY A 159 3.50 15.40 10.79
N PRO A 160 3.69 16.20 11.85
CA PRO A 160 4.06 15.70 13.17
C PRO A 160 3.06 14.67 13.73
N MET A 161 1.76 14.96 13.72
CA MET A 161 0.73 14.03 14.20
C MET A 161 0.64 12.79 13.30
N ASN A 162 0.73 12.97 11.97
CA ASN A 162 0.70 11.85 11.04
C ASN A 162 1.87 10.88 11.30
N ILE A 163 3.11 11.39 11.54
CA ILE A 163 4.28 10.55 11.86
C ILE A 163 4.06 9.84 13.20
N TYR A 164 3.58 10.56 14.23
CA TYR A 164 3.31 9.98 15.53
C TYR A 164 2.33 8.79 15.43
N ASN A 165 1.18 9.00 14.83
CA ASN A 165 0.18 7.96 14.62
C ASN A 165 0.72 6.80 13.76
N ALA A 166 1.52 7.08 12.73
CA ALA A 166 2.14 6.05 11.90
C ALA A 166 3.11 5.15 12.69
N VAL A 167 3.91 5.73 13.60
CA VAL A 167 4.81 4.96 14.47
C VAL A 167 4.01 4.12 15.47
N VAL A 168 2.94 4.68 16.06
CA VAL A 168 2.04 3.91 16.94
C VAL A 168 1.45 2.71 16.20
N VAL A 169 0.92 2.91 14.99
CA VAL A 169 0.38 1.81 14.17
C VAL A 169 1.46 0.80 13.81
N ALA A 170 2.66 1.24 13.42
CA ALA A 170 3.78 0.35 13.07
C ALA A 170 4.29 -0.46 14.25
N SER A 171 4.12 0.04 15.46
CA SER A 171 4.51 -0.63 16.71
C SER A 171 3.40 -1.53 17.29
N SER A 172 2.17 -1.44 16.74
CA SER A 172 1.00 -2.19 17.24
C SER A 172 1.02 -3.65 16.82
N ALA A 173 0.81 -4.54 17.78
CA ALA A 173 0.62 -5.96 17.50
C ALA A 173 -0.66 -6.23 16.67
N GLU A 174 -1.68 -5.38 16.78
CA GLU A 174 -2.93 -5.49 16.05
C GLU A 174 -2.78 -5.17 14.55
N ALA A 175 -1.77 -4.40 14.18
CA ALA A 175 -1.45 -4.08 12.79
C ALA A 175 -0.71 -5.23 12.07
N ARG A 176 -0.24 -6.26 12.80
CA ARG A 176 0.42 -7.42 12.19
C ARG A 176 -0.53 -8.19 11.26
N GLY A 177 -0.01 -8.54 10.10
CA GLY A 177 -0.77 -9.33 9.12
C GLY A 177 -1.86 -8.54 8.39
N LEU A 178 -1.96 -7.20 8.57
CA LEU A 178 -2.92 -6.36 7.85
C LEU A 178 -2.40 -5.87 6.49
N GLY A 179 -1.17 -6.27 6.10
CA GLY A 179 -0.54 -5.79 4.87
C GLY A 179 0.09 -4.41 5.05
N VAL A 180 0.25 -3.70 3.94
CA VAL A 180 0.76 -2.32 3.94
C VAL A 180 -0.40 -1.35 4.20
N LEU A 181 -0.19 -0.44 5.15
CA LEU A 181 -1.16 0.56 5.56
C LEU A 181 -0.71 1.97 5.16
N VAL A 182 -1.66 2.87 5.05
CA VAL A 182 -1.42 4.33 4.93
C VAL A 182 -2.08 5.02 6.10
N VAL A 183 -1.34 5.86 6.81
CA VAL A 183 -1.84 6.60 7.97
C VAL A 183 -1.68 8.09 7.73
N MET A 184 -2.77 8.80 7.66
CA MET A 184 -2.85 10.25 7.53
C MET A 184 -4.17 10.77 8.10
N ASN A 185 -4.12 11.95 8.73
CA ASN A 185 -5.32 12.65 9.21
C ASN A 185 -6.20 11.75 10.10
N ASP A 186 -5.54 11.05 11.04
CA ASP A 186 -6.13 10.13 12.03
C ASP A 186 -6.86 8.91 11.42
N GLU A 187 -6.75 8.69 10.12
CA GLU A 187 -7.33 7.54 9.43
C GLU A 187 -6.24 6.52 9.03
N ILE A 188 -6.58 5.23 9.22
CA ILE A 188 -5.77 4.09 8.78
C ILE A 188 -6.45 3.49 7.55
N HIS A 189 -5.70 3.29 6.47
CA HIS A 189 -6.21 2.77 5.21
C HIS A 189 -5.42 1.55 4.74
N TYR A 190 -6.09 0.59 4.11
CA TYR A 190 -5.43 -0.48 3.37
C TYR A 190 -4.84 0.05 2.05
N ALA A 191 -3.65 -0.43 1.70
CA ALA A 191 -2.96 -0.02 0.47
C ALA A 191 -3.79 -0.28 -0.82
N ALA A 192 -4.57 -1.36 -0.85
CA ALA A 192 -5.45 -1.66 -1.98
C ALA A 192 -6.60 -0.65 -2.15
N GLU A 193 -7.05 -0.05 -1.04
CA GLU A 193 -8.28 0.76 -1.00
C GLU A 193 -8.02 2.27 -1.08
N VAL A 194 -6.91 2.72 -0.49
CA VAL A 194 -6.62 4.15 -0.34
C VAL A 194 -6.39 4.84 -1.67
N THR A 195 -6.92 6.06 -1.81
CA THR A 195 -6.61 6.95 -2.93
C THR A 195 -6.59 8.41 -2.49
N LYS A 196 -5.78 9.23 -3.18
CA LYS A 196 -5.75 10.68 -2.96
C LYS A 196 -6.94 11.33 -3.66
N THR A 197 -7.88 11.88 -2.89
CA THR A 197 -9.15 12.43 -3.41
C THR A 197 -9.20 13.95 -3.46
N ASN A 198 -8.23 14.64 -2.87
CA ASN A 198 -8.16 16.10 -2.85
C ASN A 198 -6.73 16.58 -3.09
N THR A 199 -6.57 17.69 -3.78
CA THR A 199 -5.26 18.24 -4.15
C THR A 199 -4.51 18.87 -2.98
N THR A 200 -5.18 19.50 -2.03
CA THR A 200 -4.58 20.37 -1.01
C THR A 200 -5.14 20.22 0.41
N ASN A 201 -6.21 19.47 0.62
CA ASN A 201 -6.79 19.26 1.95
C ASN A 201 -6.05 18.13 2.68
N PRO A 202 -5.65 18.29 3.96
CA PRO A 202 -5.14 17.18 4.77
C PRO A 202 -6.04 15.95 4.79
N ASP A 203 -7.36 16.14 4.77
CA ASP A 203 -8.36 15.07 4.63
C ASP A 203 -8.45 14.56 3.19
N THR A 204 -7.33 14.11 2.64
CA THR A 204 -7.21 13.76 1.22
C THR A 204 -7.16 12.27 0.94
N MET A 205 -6.60 11.46 1.85
CA MET A 205 -6.55 10.00 1.69
C MET A 205 -7.89 9.40 2.07
N LYS A 206 -8.50 8.67 1.16
CA LYS A 206 -9.81 8.03 1.36
C LYS A 206 -9.82 6.62 0.79
N SER A 207 -10.69 5.78 1.32
CA SER A 207 -10.98 4.43 0.82
C SER A 207 -12.46 4.38 0.38
N PRO A 208 -12.78 4.86 -0.83
CA PRO A 208 -14.14 5.15 -1.22
C PRO A 208 -15.03 3.93 -1.41
N ASN A 209 -14.47 2.74 -1.71
CA ASN A 209 -15.28 1.53 -1.96
C ASN A 209 -15.53 0.72 -0.69
N ARG A 210 -14.52 0.49 0.15
CA ARG A 210 -14.60 -0.42 1.31
C ARG A 210 -14.46 0.28 2.67
N GLY A 211 -14.14 1.58 2.67
CA GLY A 211 -13.90 2.32 3.89
C GLY A 211 -12.48 2.16 4.44
N ARG A 212 -12.19 2.88 5.49
CA ARG A 212 -10.90 2.87 6.18
C ARG A 212 -10.69 1.58 6.98
N ALA A 213 -9.43 1.21 7.18
CA ALA A 213 -9.02 0.05 7.98
C ALA A 213 -9.17 0.31 9.49
N GLY A 214 -9.13 1.58 9.90
CA GLY A 214 -9.21 1.98 11.29
C GLY A 214 -9.05 3.48 11.47
N VAL A 215 -8.90 3.88 12.71
CA VAL A 215 -8.57 5.24 13.15
C VAL A 215 -7.47 5.20 14.18
N CYS A 216 -6.65 6.24 14.24
CA CYS A 216 -5.62 6.39 15.25
C CYS A 216 -5.48 7.87 15.57
N ASP A 217 -5.84 8.26 16.78
CA ASP A 217 -5.76 9.63 17.28
C ASP A 217 -4.97 9.65 18.59
N THR A 218 -3.97 10.52 18.64
CA THR A 218 -3.14 10.74 19.84
C THR A 218 -2.62 9.45 20.50
N GLY A 219 -2.26 8.45 19.68
CA GLY A 219 -1.70 7.18 20.14
C GLY A 219 -2.73 6.09 20.48
N GLU A 220 -4.03 6.39 20.41
CA GLU A 220 -5.09 5.41 20.56
C GLU A 220 -5.59 4.96 19.19
N CYS A 221 -5.38 3.70 18.84
CA CYS A 221 -5.76 3.14 17.55
C CYS A 221 -6.87 2.11 17.71
N VAL A 222 -7.82 2.15 16.78
CA VAL A 222 -8.91 1.17 16.67
C VAL A 222 -8.91 0.62 15.24
N PHE A 223 -8.71 -0.68 15.11
CA PHE A 223 -8.74 -1.39 13.83
C PHE A 223 -10.13 -1.97 13.60
N PHE A 224 -10.57 -1.89 12.35
CA PHE A 224 -11.85 -2.44 11.90
C PHE A 224 -11.65 -3.85 11.30
N SER A 225 -12.55 -4.28 10.42
CA SER A 225 -12.46 -5.58 9.78
C SER A 225 -11.24 -5.69 8.87
N PRO A 226 -10.50 -6.83 8.88
CA PRO A 226 -9.37 -7.03 7.97
C PRO A 226 -9.84 -7.08 6.52
N THR A 227 -8.91 -6.78 5.59
CA THR A 227 -9.15 -6.95 4.15
C THR A 227 -9.22 -8.43 3.77
N THR A 228 -10.04 -8.73 2.76
CA THR A 228 -10.10 -10.08 2.16
C THR A 228 -9.17 -10.22 0.94
N LYS A 229 -8.57 -9.14 0.48
CA LYS A 229 -7.64 -9.13 -0.67
C LYS A 229 -6.28 -9.72 -0.28
N ARG A 230 -5.64 -10.40 -1.21
CA ARG A 230 -4.30 -10.99 -0.99
C ARG A 230 -3.24 -9.89 -0.89
N HIS A 231 -2.28 -10.07 0.01
CA HIS A 231 -1.20 -9.10 0.23
C HIS A 231 0.01 -9.77 0.90
N THR A 232 1.11 -9.10 0.94
CA THR A 232 2.35 -9.44 1.65
C THR A 232 2.64 -10.95 1.66
N THR A 233 2.51 -11.64 2.80
CA THR A 233 2.82 -13.08 2.94
C THR A 233 1.94 -13.97 2.06
N ASN A 234 0.72 -13.56 1.75
CA ASN A 234 -0.24 -14.30 0.91
C ASN A 234 -0.20 -13.89 -0.57
N SER A 235 0.62 -12.89 -0.93
CA SER A 235 0.81 -12.47 -2.31
C SER A 235 1.64 -13.51 -3.07
N ALA A 236 1.27 -13.77 -4.34
CA ALA A 236 2.04 -14.61 -5.25
C ALA A 236 3.25 -13.88 -5.85
N PHE A 237 3.27 -12.54 -5.83
CA PHE A 237 4.34 -11.77 -6.44
C PHE A 237 5.59 -11.76 -5.58
N SER A 238 6.73 -12.02 -6.20
CA SER A 238 8.05 -11.93 -5.59
C SER A 238 9.02 -11.31 -6.59
N ILE A 239 9.76 -10.32 -6.15
CA ILE A 239 10.76 -9.64 -6.99
C ILE A 239 12.14 -10.08 -6.53
N GLY A 240 12.89 -10.72 -7.44
CA GLY A 240 14.27 -11.12 -7.17
C GLY A 240 15.23 -9.92 -7.18
N ASP A 241 16.36 -10.05 -6.51
CA ASP A 241 17.36 -8.98 -6.36
C ASP A 241 17.93 -8.47 -7.69
N ASN A 242 17.93 -9.34 -8.73
CA ASN A 242 18.46 -9.02 -10.05
C ASN A 242 17.47 -8.25 -10.95
N VAL A 243 16.24 -8.00 -10.51
CA VAL A 243 15.28 -7.23 -11.29
C VAL A 243 15.68 -5.76 -11.25
N ALA A 244 15.95 -5.19 -12.43
CA ALA A 244 16.36 -3.79 -12.59
C ALA A 244 15.22 -2.88 -13.07
N SER A 245 14.16 -3.44 -13.66
CA SER A 245 13.03 -2.67 -14.19
C SER A 245 11.75 -3.51 -14.21
N LEU A 246 10.61 -2.84 -14.30
CA LEU A 246 9.30 -3.45 -14.47
C LEU A 246 8.85 -3.31 -15.94
N PRO A 247 7.98 -4.21 -16.44
CA PRO A 247 7.38 -4.07 -17.77
C PRO A 247 6.71 -2.69 -17.94
N TYR A 248 6.87 -2.09 -19.11
CA TYR A 248 6.20 -0.83 -19.39
C TYR A 248 4.70 -1.07 -19.62
N VAL A 249 3.87 -0.46 -18.77
CA VAL A 249 2.41 -0.42 -18.87
C VAL A 249 1.99 1.04 -18.93
N ALA A 250 1.28 1.40 -19.99
CA ALA A 250 0.75 2.74 -20.17
C ALA A 250 -0.65 2.88 -19.55
N VAL A 251 -0.95 4.08 -19.02
CA VAL A 251 -2.32 4.46 -18.67
C VAL A 251 -2.82 5.46 -19.70
N VAL A 252 -3.95 5.18 -20.35
CA VAL A 252 -4.61 6.08 -21.30
C VAL A 252 -5.92 6.60 -20.71
N TYR A 253 -6.12 7.91 -20.77
CA TYR A 253 -7.25 8.56 -20.13
C TYR A 253 -8.39 8.79 -21.14
N ALA A 254 -9.54 8.14 -20.94
CA ALA A 254 -10.69 8.27 -21.80
C ALA A 254 -11.47 9.57 -21.55
N HIS A 255 -11.92 10.22 -22.62
CA HIS A 255 -12.71 11.43 -22.60
C HIS A 255 -13.63 11.52 -23.84
N ALA A 256 -14.57 12.44 -23.82
CA ALA A 256 -15.40 12.70 -25.02
C ALA A 256 -14.51 13.08 -26.21
N GLY A 257 -14.73 12.46 -27.36
CA GLY A 257 -13.91 12.67 -28.55
C GLY A 257 -12.52 12.00 -28.50
N MET A 258 -12.29 11.06 -27.60
CA MET A 258 -11.04 10.27 -27.58
C MET A 258 -10.85 9.53 -28.91
N THR A 259 -9.66 9.62 -29.47
CA THR A 259 -9.23 8.93 -30.68
C THR A 259 -8.28 7.77 -30.35
N ALA A 260 -7.85 7.02 -31.36
CA ALA A 260 -6.83 5.98 -31.24
C ALA A 260 -5.40 6.52 -30.95
N ALA A 261 -5.16 7.82 -31.07
CA ALA A 261 -3.81 8.38 -30.99
C ALA A 261 -3.05 8.09 -29.69
N PRO A 262 -3.64 8.23 -28.48
CA PRO A 262 -2.95 7.88 -27.24
C PRO A 262 -2.55 6.40 -27.16
N ILE A 263 -3.40 5.51 -27.69
CA ILE A 263 -3.15 4.06 -27.72
C ILE A 263 -1.98 3.76 -28.65
N LYS A 264 -2.01 4.35 -29.87
CA LYS A 264 -0.91 4.23 -30.81
C LYS A 264 0.42 4.72 -30.20
N GLY A 265 0.41 5.88 -29.55
CA GLY A 265 1.60 6.41 -28.85
C GLY A 265 2.15 5.45 -27.79
N ALA A 266 1.28 4.80 -27.01
CA ALA A 266 1.69 3.79 -26.03
C ALA A 266 2.34 2.56 -26.71
N LEU A 267 1.76 2.09 -27.82
CA LEU A 267 2.30 0.97 -28.60
C LEU A 267 3.65 1.31 -29.24
N ASP A 268 3.78 2.49 -29.85
CA ASP A 268 5.03 2.99 -30.44
C ASP A 268 6.15 3.12 -29.39
N ALA A 269 5.78 3.42 -28.14
CA ALA A 269 6.69 3.45 -26.98
C ALA A 269 7.00 2.05 -26.40
N GLY A 270 6.45 0.99 -26.96
CA GLY A 270 6.75 -0.40 -26.58
C GLY A 270 5.99 -0.93 -25.37
N ALA A 271 4.81 -0.36 -25.07
CA ALA A 271 3.97 -0.82 -23.96
C ALA A 271 3.63 -2.33 -24.12
N LYS A 272 3.82 -3.08 -23.03
CA LYS A 272 3.44 -4.50 -22.90
C LYS A 272 2.03 -4.66 -22.40
N GLY A 273 1.49 -3.62 -21.76
CA GLY A 273 0.12 -3.54 -21.30
C GLY A 273 -0.40 -2.10 -21.39
N ILE A 274 -1.71 -1.97 -21.52
CA ILE A 274 -2.41 -0.69 -21.52
C ILE A 274 -3.57 -0.77 -20.53
N VAL A 275 -3.60 0.16 -19.57
CA VAL A 275 -4.73 0.38 -18.69
C VAL A 275 -5.52 1.57 -19.19
N VAL A 276 -6.82 1.40 -19.40
CA VAL A 276 -7.70 2.50 -19.77
C VAL A 276 -8.36 3.07 -18.53
N ALA A 277 -8.14 4.34 -18.27
CA ALA A 277 -8.92 5.13 -17.31
C ALA A 277 -10.25 5.51 -18.01
N GLY A 278 -11.17 4.55 -18.10
CA GLY A 278 -12.42 4.66 -18.85
C GLY A 278 -13.41 5.63 -18.22
N VAL A 279 -14.46 5.95 -18.94
CA VAL A 279 -15.62 6.68 -18.40
C VAL A 279 -16.63 5.69 -17.83
N GLY A 280 -17.41 6.11 -16.82
CA GLY A 280 -18.42 5.25 -16.21
C GLY A 280 -17.87 3.88 -15.79
N ASP A 281 -18.50 2.80 -16.22
CA ASP A 281 -18.11 1.40 -15.96
C ASP A 281 -16.96 0.94 -16.90
N GLY A 282 -15.89 1.74 -16.99
CA GLY A 282 -14.69 1.45 -17.79
C GLY A 282 -14.91 1.56 -19.30
N ASN A 283 -15.85 2.40 -19.77
CA ASN A 283 -16.20 2.57 -21.16
C ASN A 283 -15.31 3.59 -21.90
N MET A 284 -15.37 3.59 -23.22
CA MET A 284 -14.56 4.48 -24.08
C MET A 284 -15.23 4.67 -25.45
N SER A 285 -14.64 5.51 -26.30
CA SER A 285 -15.15 5.69 -27.68
C SER A 285 -14.89 4.44 -28.55
N ASP A 286 -15.71 4.23 -29.59
CA ASP A 286 -15.54 3.13 -30.55
C ASP A 286 -14.13 3.12 -31.16
N ALA A 287 -13.60 4.30 -31.53
CA ALA A 287 -12.25 4.41 -32.08
C ALA A 287 -11.15 3.92 -31.11
N ALA A 288 -11.30 4.19 -29.81
CA ALA A 288 -10.38 3.68 -28.79
C ALA A 288 -10.57 2.17 -28.58
N LEU A 289 -11.82 1.72 -28.54
CA LEU A 289 -12.18 0.31 -28.36
C LEU A 289 -11.61 -0.56 -29.48
N ASP A 290 -11.74 -0.12 -30.74
CA ASP A 290 -11.20 -0.84 -31.91
C ASP A 290 -9.66 -0.88 -31.89
N ALA A 291 -9.02 0.24 -31.54
CA ALA A 291 -7.56 0.30 -31.45
C ALA A 291 -7.02 -0.62 -30.34
N LEU A 292 -7.67 -0.68 -29.20
CA LEU A 292 -7.30 -1.58 -28.08
C LEU A 292 -7.55 -3.04 -28.44
N THR A 293 -8.65 -3.34 -29.14
CA THR A 293 -8.93 -4.69 -29.64
C THR A 293 -7.85 -5.14 -30.62
N ALA A 294 -7.39 -4.24 -31.51
CA ALA A 294 -6.26 -4.53 -32.39
C ALA A 294 -4.96 -4.76 -31.61
N ALA A 295 -4.68 -3.95 -30.58
CA ALA A 295 -3.51 -4.11 -29.73
C ALA A 295 -3.53 -5.45 -28.98
N ALA A 296 -4.65 -5.86 -28.42
CA ALA A 296 -4.80 -7.15 -27.73
C ALA A 296 -4.48 -8.34 -28.66
N LYS A 297 -4.88 -8.28 -29.93
CA LYS A 297 -4.55 -9.31 -30.93
C LYS A 297 -3.04 -9.41 -31.23
N THR A 298 -2.24 -8.40 -30.89
CA THR A 298 -0.78 -8.43 -31.04
C THR A 298 -0.05 -8.85 -29.76
N GLY A 299 -0.79 -9.24 -28.72
CA GLY A 299 -0.25 -9.72 -27.46
C GLY A 299 -0.05 -8.63 -26.39
N VAL A 300 -0.54 -7.41 -26.62
CA VAL A 300 -0.57 -6.36 -25.58
C VAL A 300 -1.76 -6.62 -24.66
N VAL A 301 -1.52 -6.72 -23.36
CA VAL A 301 -2.60 -6.96 -22.38
C VAL A 301 -3.35 -5.67 -22.09
N VAL A 302 -4.66 -5.69 -22.22
CA VAL A 302 -5.54 -4.53 -22.02
C VAL A 302 -6.37 -4.70 -20.76
N VAL A 303 -6.33 -3.70 -19.88
CA VAL A 303 -7.15 -3.61 -18.67
C VAL A 303 -8.08 -2.42 -18.77
N ARG A 304 -9.38 -2.65 -18.61
CA ARG A 304 -10.38 -1.61 -18.44
C ARG A 304 -10.53 -1.26 -16.96
N SER A 305 -10.13 -0.05 -16.59
CA SER A 305 -10.40 0.57 -15.30
C SER A 305 -11.26 1.83 -15.52
N SER A 306 -11.52 2.59 -14.47
CA SER A 306 -12.33 3.80 -14.57
C SER A 306 -11.63 5.01 -13.99
N ARG A 307 -11.83 6.19 -14.61
CA ARG A 307 -11.45 7.48 -14.07
C ARG A 307 -12.41 7.98 -12.97
N VAL A 308 -13.50 7.26 -12.74
CA VAL A 308 -14.43 7.54 -11.66
C VAL A 308 -13.80 7.14 -10.33
N GLY A 309 -13.91 7.99 -9.32
CA GLY A 309 -13.18 7.83 -8.05
C GLY A 309 -13.69 6.70 -7.15
N SER A 310 -14.78 6.00 -7.51
CA SER A 310 -15.35 4.88 -6.77
C SER A 310 -16.21 4.00 -7.67
N GLY A 311 -16.57 2.82 -7.20
CA GLY A 311 -17.36 1.84 -7.94
C GLY A 311 -16.50 0.69 -8.47
N VAL A 312 -17.13 -0.19 -9.25
CA VAL A 312 -16.54 -1.42 -9.77
C VAL A 312 -16.68 -1.44 -11.28
N VAL A 313 -15.59 -1.68 -12.00
CA VAL A 313 -15.62 -1.98 -13.43
C VAL A 313 -15.97 -3.45 -13.60
N ARG A 314 -17.18 -3.71 -14.09
CA ARG A 314 -17.72 -5.06 -14.20
C ARG A 314 -17.35 -5.70 -15.53
N ARG A 315 -16.98 -6.98 -15.47
CA ARG A 315 -16.66 -7.77 -16.67
C ARG A 315 -17.91 -8.04 -17.51
N ASN A 316 -17.79 -7.90 -18.83
CA ASN A 316 -18.83 -8.24 -19.82
C ASN A 316 -20.19 -7.50 -19.66
N ILE A 317 -20.17 -6.28 -19.09
CA ILE A 317 -21.41 -5.48 -18.95
C ILE A 317 -21.49 -4.40 -20.04
N GLU A 318 -20.58 -3.40 -20.01
CA GLU A 318 -20.56 -2.32 -21.01
C GLU A 318 -19.76 -2.72 -22.26
N VAL A 319 -18.76 -3.57 -22.09
CA VAL A 319 -17.87 -4.06 -23.13
C VAL A 319 -17.82 -5.58 -23.05
N ASP A 320 -17.86 -6.27 -24.16
CA ASP A 320 -17.62 -7.71 -24.25
C ASP A 320 -16.11 -7.97 -24.13
N ASP A 321 -15.65 -8.14 -22.89
CA ASP A 321 -14.23 -8.34 -22.55
C ASP A 321 -13.70 -9.67 -23.09
N ASP A 322 -14.53 -10.72 -23.05
CA ASP A 322 -14.13 -12.06 -23.47
C ASP A 322 -13.81 -12.10 -24.97
N THR A 323 -14.68 -11.54 -25.81
CA THR A 323 -14.48 -11.48 -27.26
C THR A 323 -13.29 -10.59 -27.63
N ARG A 324 -13.00 -9.55 -26.85
CA ARG A 324 -11.93 -8.60 -27.13
C ARG A 324 -10.60 -8.97 -26.50
N GLY A 325 -10.57 -9.92 -25.56
CA GLY A 325 -9.40 -10.32 -24.80
C GLY A 325 -8.98 -9.25 -23.79
N PHE A 326 -9.94 -8.58 -23.17
CA PHE A 326 -9.70 -7.54 -22.15
C PHE A 326 -9.87 -8.10 -20.74
N ILE A 327 -9.33 -7.35 -19.78
CA ILE A 327 -9.42 -7.57 -18.34
C ILE A 327 -10.25 -6.44 -17.74
N ALA A 328 -11.18 -6.75 -16.85
CA ALA A 328 -11.88 -5.78 -16.03
C ALA A 328 -11.12 -5.55 -14.72
N ALA A 329 -10.86 -4.29 -14.39
CA ALA A 329 -10.05 -3.91 -13.22
C ALA A 329 -10.78 -4.05 -11.89
N GLU A 330 -12.09 -4.29 -11.91
CA GLU A 330 -12.95 -4.33 -10.74
C GLU A 330 -12.85 -3.04 -9.91
N GLU A 331 -12.39 -3.12 -8.67
CA GLU A 331 -12.31 -1.98 -7.74
C GLU A 331 -11.04 -1.13 -7.93
N LEU A 332 -10.05 -1.65 -8.67
CA LEU A 332 -8.76 -0.98 -8.79
C LEU A 332 -8.86 0.24 -9.73
N ASN A 333 -8.42 1.38 -9.22
CA ASN A 333 -8.23 2.57 -10.03
C ASN A 333 -7.11 2.36 -11.07
N PRO A 334 -7.00 3.24 -12.09
CA PRO A 334 -6.07 3.04 -13.20
C PRO A 334 -4.59 2.90 -12.78
N GLN A 335 -4.14 3.69 -11.81
CA GLN A 335 -2.74 3.67 -11.36
C GLN A 335 -2.39 2.37 -10.61
N LYS A 336 -3.29 1.84 -9.78
CA LYS A 336 -3.09 0.54 -9.12
C LYS A 336 -3.25 -0.62 -10.08
N SER A 337 -4.21 -0.55 -11.01
CA SER A 337 -4.36 -1.51 -12.11
C SER A 337 -3.06 -1.62 -12.92
N ARG A 338 -2.39 -0.48 -13.18
CA ARG A 338 -1.08 -0.45 -13.84
C ARG A 338 -0.03 -1.25 -13.07
N ILE A 339 0.04 -1.10 -11.76
CA ILE A 339 1.02 -1.79 -10.90
C ILE A 339 0.75 -3.29 -10.90
N LEU A 340 -0.50 -3.70 -10.69
CA LEU A 340 -0.86 -5.11 -10.69
C LEU A 340 -0.55 -5.75 -12.06
N LEU A 341 -0.87 -5.06 -13.15
CA LEU A 341 -0.55 -5.53 -14.49
C LEU A 341 0.96 -5.61 -14.75
N GLN A 342 1.77 -4.63 -14.27
CA GLN A 342 3.24 -4.70 -14.36
C GLN A 342 3.80 -5.95 -13.69
N LEU A 343 3.32 -6.27 -12.48
CA LEU A 343 3.75 -7.45 -11.73
C LEU A 343 3.26 -8.75 -12.39
N ALA A 344 2.03 -8.79 -12.88
CA ALA A 344 1.48 -9.93 -13.59
C ALA A 344 2.28 -10.26 -14.86
N LEU A 345 2.62 -9.24 -15.64
CA LEU A 345 3.41 -9.37 -16.88
C LEU A 345 4.86 -9.84 -16.66
N MET A 346 5.36 -9.84 -15.42
CA MET A 346 6.64 -10.49 -15.09
C MET A 346 6.52 -12.02 -15.07
N THR A 347 5.31 -12.57 -14.98
CA THR A 347 5.08 -14.01 -14.82
C THR A 347 4.27 -14.63 -15.95
N THR A 348 3.31 -13.91 -16.50
CA THR A 348 2.39 -14.41 -17.52
C THR A 348 1.81 -13.27 -18.37
N ASN A 349 1.37 -13.61 -19.58
CA ASN A 349 0.52 -12.74 -20.43
C ASN A 349 -0.85 -13.36 -20.71
N ASP A 350 -1.19 -14.45 -20.02
CA ASP A 350 -2.49 -15.10 -20.15
C ASP A 350 -3.59 -14.26 -19.50
N VAL A 351 -4.55 -13.83 -20.32
CA VAL A 351 -5.62 -12.90 -19.93
C VAL A 351 -6.49 -13.47 -18.81
N GLY A 352 -6.81 -14.78 -18.86
CA GLY A 352 -7.62 -15.43 -17.84
C GLY A 352 -6.92 -15.45 -16.48
N THR A 353 -5.66 -15.87 -16.46
CA THR A 353 -4.83 -15.88 -15.25
C THR A 353 -4.69 -14.47 -14.66
N ILE A 354 -4.50 -13.45 -15.51
CA ILE A 354 -4.38 -12.06 -15.04
C ILE A 354 -5.73 -11.56 -14.51
N GLN A 355 -6.86 -11.91 -15.14
CA GLN A 355 -8.18 -11.56 -14.58
C GLN A 355 -8.38 -12.15 -13.19
N ASP A 356 -7.97 -13.41 -12.96
CA ASP A 356 -8.01 -14.03 -11.61
C ASP A 356 -7.15 -13.26 -10.60
N MET A 357 -6.02 -12.69 -11.04
CA MET A 357 -5.23 -11.80 -10.19
C MET A 357 -6.00 -10.53 -9.80
N PHE A 358 -6.72 -9.90 -10.73
CA PHE A 358 -7.55 -8.73 -10.43
C PHE A 358 -8.70 -9.05 -9.45
N HIS A 359 -9.23 -10.27 -9.47
CA HIS A 359 -10.16 -10.73 -8.44
C HIS A 359 -9.50 -10.92 -7.06
N ALA A 360 -8.27 -11.43 -7.04
CA ALA A 360 -7.60 -11.83 -5.80
C ALA A 360 -6.96 -10.65 -5.05
N TYR A 361 -6.51 -9.63 -5.77
CA TYR A 361 -5.72 -8.48 -5.29
C TYR A 361 -6.50 -7.13 -5.40
#